data_73020dc4343bd39fc5b76a0ae0e9c855
#
_entry.id   73020dc4343bd39fc5b76a0ae0e9c855
#
_cell.length_a   1.000
_cell.length_b   1.000
_cell.length_c   1.000
_cell.angle_alpha   90.00
_cell.angle_beta   90.00
_cell.angle_gamma   90.00
#
_symmetry.space_group_name_H-M   'P 1'
#
loop_
_entity.id
_entity.type
_entity.pdbx_description
1 polymer ?
#
loop_
_entity_poly.entity_id
_entity_poly.type
_entity_poly.pdbx_seq_one_letter_code
_entity_poly.pdbx_strand_id
1 'polypeptide(L)'
;LNFELIIWDMDDLVRIFSYNESLFVDTYNNLNAVLLRDTINNGISRNNSTYLEKRKKYVEQLHTQYENDNIVLFLGAGASNEAKIATWDTLISELFVALIDKQLSANHIQIEKKDKKKIVKEVINQNGNSPLLQTRFLRNGFENDFEELVRDILYKSAVDTSDLLEEIGQLCIPNRGKLGVRAIINYNFDDLVEKNLKRLRVKYHSIYGEGMIPDTDELGIYHVHGFLPQEKENYENLTKSLLVFSEEGYHKLMLEPYNWANISQLNYMINNTCFFIGLSMTDPN
;
A
#
# COMPACT_ATOMS: atom_id res chain seq x y z
N LEU A 1 -9.51 37.15 15.19
CA LEU A 1 -9.33 35.89 15.87
C LEU A 1 -7.97 35.93 16.60
N ASN A 2 -8.02 36.04 17.94
CA ASN A 2 -6.82 35.89 18.76
C ASN A 2 -6.54 34.40 18.92
N PHE A 3 -5.41 33.94 18.41
CA PHE A 3 -4.92 32.59 18.66
C PHE A 3 -3.92 32.67 19.80
N GLU A 4 -4.13 31.87 20.85
CA GLU A 4 -3.14 31.63 21.87
C GLU A 4 -2.38 30.37 21.48
N LEU A 5 -1.06 30.49 21.20
CA LEU A 5 -0.20 29.36 20.91
C LEU A 5 0.37 28.86 22.21
N ILE A 6 -0.03 27.68 22.64
CA ILE A 6 0.53 26.99 23.82
C ILE A 6 1.53 25.96 23.30
N ILE A 7 2.79 26.12 23.62
CA ILE A 7 3.86 25.17 23.30
C ILE A 7 4.12 24.35 24.53
N TRP A 8 4.01 23.02 24.40
CA TRP A 8 4.23 22.06 25.45
C TRP A 8 5.47 21.24 25.12
N ASP A 9 6.39 21.11 26.05
CA ASP A 9 7.51 20.19 25.94
C ASP A 9 7.18 18.85 26.61
N MET A 10 8.11 17.89 26.51
CA MET A 10 7.91 16.55 27.08
C MET A 10 7.79 16.58 28.61
N ASP A 11 8.49 17.50 29.29
CA ASP A 11 8.46 17.63 30.74
C ASP A 11 7.14 18.23 31.19
N ASP A 12 6.56 19.16 30.44
CA ASP A 12 5.20 19.67 30.67
C ASP A 12 4.16 18.56 30.53
N LEU A 13 4.27 17.72 29.49
CA LEU A 13 3.37 16.58 29.30
C LEU A 13 3.49 15.57 30.45
N VAL A 14 4.70 15.18 30.84
CA VAL A 14 4.94 14.26 31.97
C VAL A 14 4.36 14.83 33.26
N ARG A 15 4.54 16.13 33.51
CA ARG A 15 4.00 16.79 34.70
C ARG A 15 2.48 16.77 34.71
N ILE A 16 1.81 17.07 33.59
CA ILE A 16 0.36 17.04 33.48
C ILE A 16 -0.20 15.63 33.67
N PHE A 17 0.44 14.62 33.09
CA PHE A 17 0.06 13.23 33.29
C PHE A 17 0.20 12.81 34.76
N SER A 18 1.27 13.21 35.42
CA SER A 18 1.50 12.87 36.85
C SER A 18 0.44 13.45 37.80
N TYR A 19 -0.05 14.66 37.50
CA TYR A 19 -1.09 15.32 38.29
C TYR A 19 -2.52 14.88 37.98
N ASN A 20 -2.75 14.28 36.82
CA ASN A 20 -4.10 13.95 36.30
C ASN A 20 -4.22 12.49 35.88
N GLU A 21 -3.46 11.57 36.44
CA GLU A 21 -3.42 10.16 36.03
C GLU A 21 -4.80 9.51 36.00
N SER A 22 -5.63 9.73 37.04
CA SER A 22 -6.99 9.18 37.09
C SER A 22 -7.87 9.72 35.97
N LEU A 23 -7.80 11.03 35.69
CA LEU A 23 -8.57 11.65 34.61
C LEU A 23 -8.12 11.14 33.24
N PHE A 24 -6.82 10.90 33.07
CA PHE A 24 -6.29 10.35 31.84
C PHE A 24 -6.76 8.90 31.62
N VAL A 25 -6.68 8.05 32.65
CA VAL A 25 -7.16 6.66 32.61
C VAL A 25 -8.66 6.62 32.31
N ASP A 26 -9.45 7.47 32.96
CA ASP A 26 -10.90 7.56 32.71
C ASP A 26 -11.20 8.04 31.29
N THR A 27 -10.47 9.01 30.79
CA THR A 27 -10.62 9.52 29.42
C THR A 27 -10.24 8.44 28.40
N TYR A 28 -9.15 7.71 28.61
CA TYR A 28 -8.71 6.61 27.77
C TYR A 28 -9.73 5.46 27.74
N ASN A 29 -10.24 5.08 28.93
CA ASN A 29 -11.27 4.04 29.04
C ASN A 29 -12.59 4.47 28.38
N ASN A 30 -13.00 5.73 28.53
CA ASN A 30 -14.18 6.27 27.88
C ASN A 30 -14.01 6.30 26.34
N LEU A 31 -12.84 6.68 25.85
CA LEU A 31 -12.54 6.66 24.41
C LEU A 31 -12.62 5.24 23.85
N ASN A 32 -12.02 4.27 24.53
CA ASN A 32 -12.11 2.86 24.14
C ASN A 32 -13.55 2.34 24.16
N ALA A 33 -14.35 2.72 25.14
CA ALA A 33 -15.77 2.36 25.22
C ALA A 33 -16.59 2.96 24.06
N VAL A 34 -16.29 4.21 23.66
CA VAL A 34 -16.91 4.86 22.49
C VAL A 34 -16.52 4.13 21.21
N LEU A 35 -15.22 3.85 21.01
CA LEU A 35 -14.74 3.10 19.84
C LEU A 35 -15.35 1.70 19.75
N LEU A 36 -15.45 0.99 20.87
CA LEU A 36 -16.10 -0.32 20.92
C LEU A 36 -17.58 -0.23 20.56
N ARG A 37 -18.29 0.76 21.14
CA ARG A 37 -19.72 1.00 20.86
C ARG A 37 -19.95 1.33 19.38
N ASP A 38 -19.11 2.17 18.78
CA ASP A 38 -19.19 2.51 17.37
C ASP A 38 -18.90 1.30 16.48
N THR A 39 -17.93 0.47 16.85
CA THR A 39 -17.64 -0.80 16.17
C THR A 39 -18.83 -1.77 16.23
N ILE A 40 -19.46 -1.92 17.40
CA ILE A 40 -20.66 -2.74 17.59
C ILE A 40 -21.83 -2.18 16.77
N ASN A 41 -22.08 -0.87 16.84
CA ASN A 41 -23.16 -0.22 16.10
C ASN A 41 -22.95 -0.36 14.58
N ASN A 42 -21.72 -0.21 14.10
CA ASN A 42 -21.38 -0.43 12.69
C ASN A 42 -21.58 -1.91 12.29
N GLY A 43 -21.25 -2.86 13.17
CA GLY A 43 -21.51 -4.28 12.96
C GLY A 43 -23.01 -4.60 12.89
N ILE A 44 -23.81 -4.02 13.78
CA ILE A 44 -25.28 -4.18 13.80
C ILE A 44 -25.90 -3.52 12.57
N SER A 45 -25.45 -2.31 12.18
CA SER A 45 -25.99 -1.58 11.03
C SER A 45 -25.70 -2.30 9.70
N ARG A 46 -24.61 -3.05 9.60
CA ARG A 46 -24.31 -3.89 8.42
C ARG A 46 -25.32 -5.01 8.19
N ASN A 47 -26.00 -5.46 9.24
CA ASN A 47 -27.04 -6.51 9.15
C ASN A 47 -28.46 -5.98 8.94
N ASN A 48 -28.67 -4.66 8.85
CA ASN A 48 -29.98 -4.05 8.69
C ASN A 48 -30.29 -3.73 7.22
N SER A 49 -31.59 -3.71 6.88
CA SER A 49 -32.12 -3.29 5.56
C SER A 49 -31.53 -1.95 5.06
N THR A 50 -31.25 -1.02 5.98
CA THR A 50 -30.58 0.25 5.73
C THR A 50 -29.17 0.12 5.11
N TYR A 51 -28.44 -0.97 5.40
CA TYR A 51 -27.13 -1.20 4.76
C TYR A 51 -27.28 -1.55 3.27
N LEU A 52 -28.24 -2.42 2.95
CA LEU A 52 -28.52 -2.82 1.57
C LEU A 52 -29.02 -1.64 0.73
N GLU A 53 -29.86 -0.79 1.29
CA GLU A 53 -30.34 0.43 0.62
C GLU A 53 -29.21 1.43 0.38
N LYS A 54 -28.35 1.67 1.39
CA LYS A 54 -27.16 2.53 1.23
C LYS A 54 -26.22 1.96 0.18
N ARG A 55 -25.94 0.66 0.22
CA ARG A 55 -25.10 -0.02 -0.77
C ARG A 55 -25.66 0.17 -2.19
N LYS A 56 -26.96 -0.04 -2.37
CA LYS A 56 -27.62 0.18 -3.67
C LYS A 56 -27.42 1.60 -4.17
N LYS A 57 -27.66 2.59 -3.31
CA LYS A 57 -27.43 4.00 -3.63
C LYS A 57 -26.00 4.28 -4.06
N TYR A 58 -25.01 3.75 -3.34
CA TYR A 58 -23.60 3.94 -3.70
C TYR A 58 -23.23 3.25 -5.02
N VAL A 59 -23.76 2.07 -5.27
CA VAL A 59 -23.58 1.38 -6.55
C VAL A 59 -24.18 2.18 -7.72
N GLU A 60 -25.38 2.75 -7.54
CA GLU A 60 -26.01 3.62 -8.55
C GLU A 60 -25.18 4.91 -8.80
N GLN A 61 -24.64 5.53 -7.74
CA GLN A 61 -23.74 6.66 -7.87
C GLN A 61 -22.46 6.29 -8.61
N LEU A 62 -21.84 5.17 -8.25
CA LEU A 62 -20.63 4.67 -8.90
C LEU A 62 -20.89 4.37 -10.38
N HIS A 63 -22.00 3.74 -10.71
CA HIS A 63 -22.40 3.48 -12.09
C HIS A 63 -22.55 4.79 -12.90
N THR A 64 -23.17 5.80 -12.29
CA THR A 64 -23.30 7.12 -12.95
C THR A 64 -21.94 7.75 -13.25
N GLN A 65 -21.00 7.66 -12.31
CA GLN A 65 -19.65 8.21 -12.51
C GLN A 65 -18.85 7.38 -13.53
N TYR A 66 -19.06 6.07 -13.56
CA TYR A 66 -18.48 5.17 -14.55
C TYR A 66 -18.94 5.54 -15.97
N GLU A 67 -20.24 5.77 -16.17
CA GLU A 67 -20.82 6.19 -17.42
C GLU A 67 -20.33 7.60 -17.89
N ASN A 68 -19.82 8.40 -16.97
CA ASN A 68 -19.27 9.74 -17.24
C ASN A 68 -17.74 9.75 -17.39
N ASP A 69 -17.08 8.58 -17.48
CA ASP A 69 -15.62 8.46 -17.52
C ASP A 69 -14.90 9.17 -16.38
N ASN A 70 -15.51 9.14 -15.17
CA ASN A 70 -15.06 9.94 -14.04
C ASN A 70 -14.58 9.08 -12.85
N ILE A 71 -14.28 7.80 -13.07
CA ILE A 71 -13.76 6.92 -12.03
C ILE A 71 -12.25 6.76 -12.14
N VAL A 72 -11.58 6.87 -11.00
CA VAL A 72 -10.18 6.51 -10.82
C VAL A 72 -10.09 5.45 -9.74
N LEU A 73 -9.41 4.35 -10.04
CA LEU A 73 -9.17 3.27 -9.08
C LEU A 73 -7.92 3.56 -8.27
N PHE A 74 -8.01 3.39 -6.95
CA PHE A 74 -6.89 3.44 -6.02
C PHE A 74 -6.70 2.04 -5.44
N LEU A 75 -5.63 1.35 -5.83
CA LEU A 75 -5.41 -0.05 -5.50
C LEU A 75 -4.32 -0.21 -4.45
N GLY A 76 -4.60 -0.96 -3.40
CA GLY A 76 -3.63 -1.34 -2.38
C GLY A 76 -3.43 -2.86 -2.31
N ALA A 77 -2.63 -3.32 -1.35
CA ALA A 77 -2.19 -4.71 -1.22
C ALA A 77 -3.34 -5.72 -1.15
N GLY A 78 -4.52 -5.32 -0.66
CA GLY A 78 -5.71 -6.18 -0.64
C GLY A 78 -6.20 -6.56 -2.04
N ALA A 79 -5.90 -5.77 -3.09
CA ALA A 79 -6.28 -6.09 -4.46
C ALA A 79 -5.50 -7.31 -5.01
N SER A 80 -4.25 -7.50 -4.59
CA SER A 80 -3.38 -8.60 -5.01
C SER A 80 -3.32 -9.77 -4.01
N ASN A 81 -4.01 -9.68 -2.87
CA ASN A 81 -3.91 -10.65 -1.78
C ASN A 81 -4.35 -12.06 -2.19
N GLU A 82 -5.49 -12.17 -2.89
CA GLU A 82 -6.01 -13.46 -3.37
C GLU A 82 -5.09 -14.10 -4.42
N ALA A 83 -4.32 -13.31 -5.15
CA ALA A 83 -3.30 -13.78 -6.08
C ALA A 83 -2.01 -14.23 -5.38
N LYS A 84 -2.00 -14.33 -4.05
CA LYS A 84 -0.90 -14.85 -3.21
C LYS A 84 0.41 -14.08 -3.37
N ILE A 85 0.35 -12.82 -3.71
CA ILE A 85 1.47 -11.90 -3.57
C ILE A 85 1.88 -11.89 -2.09
N ALA A 86 3.18 -11.89 -1.81
CA ALA A 86 3.67 -11.86 -0.45
C ALA A 86 3.14 -10.62 0.28
N THR A 87 2.49 -10.82 1.43
CA THR A 87 2.11 -9.73 2.32
C THR A 87 3.36 -9.04 2.88
N TRP A 88 3.22 -7.81 3.36
CA TRP A 88 4.33 -7.07 3.97
C TRP A 88 5.05 -7.87 5.06
N ASP A 89 4.31 -8.49 5.99
CA ASP A 89 4.88 -9.28 7.07
C ASP A 89 5.63 -10.51 6.55
N THR A 90 5.09 -11.18 5.54
CA THR A 90 5.75 -12.32 4.89
C THR A 90 7.02 -11.87 4.19
N LEU A 91 6.96 -10.77 3.46
CA LEU A 91 8.10 -10.21 2.73
C LEU A 91 9.25 -9.85 3.69
N ILE A 92 8.96 -9.10 4.74
CA ILE A 92 9.95 -8.73 5.76
C ILE A 92 10.54 -9.97 6.45
N SER A 93 9.70 -10.93 6.83
CA SER A 93 10.15 -12.17 7.48
C SER A 93 11.07 -12.99 6.59
N GLU A 94 10.73 -13.18 5.31
CA GLU A 94 11.55 -13.94 4.35
C GLU A 94 12.86 -13.19 4.03
N LEU A 95 12.85 -11.86 3.96
CA LEU A 95 14.06 -11.05 3.80
C LEU A 95 15.00 -11.21 5.00
N PHE A 96 14.49 -11.21 6.24
CA PHE A 96 15.32 -11.49 7.41
C PHE A 96 15.89 -12.90 7.40
N VAL A 97 15.11 -13.90 6.99
CA VAL A 97 15.62 -15.27 6.81
C VAL A 97 16.78 -15.28 5.81
N ALA A 98 16.62 -14.64 4.66
CA ALA A 98 17.65 -14.57 3.63
C ALA A 98 18.91 -13.82 4.12
N LEU A 99 18.74 -12.74 4.90
CA LEU A 99 19.88 -12.01 5.46
C LEU A 99 20.66 -12.85 6.47
N ILE A 100 19.96 -13.58 7.34
CA ILE A 100 20.58 -14.51 8.28
C ILE A 100 21.31 -15.61 7.53
N ASP A 101 20.73 -16.18 6.48
CA ASP A 101 21.38 -17.19 5.65
C ASP A 101 22.65 -16.67 4.98
N LYS A 102 22.62 -15.43 4.48
CA LYS A 102 23.81 -14.75 3.93
C LYS A 102 24.93 -14.64 4.98
N GLN A 103 24.58 -14.21 6.20
CA GLN A 103 25.55 -14.04 7.29
C GLN A 103 26.09 -15.39 7.81
N LEU A 104 25.24 -16.38 7.96
CA LEU A 104 25.66 -17.73 8.38
C LEU A 104 26.58 -18.39 7.37
N SER A 105 26.27 -18.24 6.08
CA SER A 105 27.12 -18.78 4.99
C SER A 105 28.48 -18.10 4.95
N ALA A 106 28.53 -16.78 5.14
CA ALA A 106 29.78 -16.01 5.18
C ALA A 106 30.68 -16.42 6.36
N ASN A 107 30.10 -16.87 7.46
CA ASN A 107 30.84 -17.32 8.65
C ASN A 107 30.96 -18.84 8.76
N HIS A 108 30.58 -19.62 7.72
CA HIS A 108 30.58 -21.07 7.71
C HIS A 108 29.82 -21.73 8.87
N ILE A 109 28.77 -21.08 9.37
CA ILE A 109 27.94 -21.59 10.48
C ILE A 109 26.72 -22.30 9.91
N GLN A 110 26.48 -23.55 10.35
CA GLN A 110 25.29 -24.32 10.01
C GLN A 110 24.31 -24.29 11.20
N ILE A 111 23.05 -23.93 10.95
CA ILE A 111 21.98 -23.90 11.97
C ILE A 111 20.76 -24.64 11.41
N GLU A 112 20.04 -25.34 12.29
CA GLU A 112 18.78 -25.99 11.92
C GLU A 112 17.70 -24.98 11.50
N LYS A 113 16.85 -25.37 10.55
CA LYS A 113 15.77 -24.53 10.02
C LYS A 113 14.81 -23.99 11.11
N LYS A 114 14.64 -24.75 12.20
CA LYS A 114 13.81 -24.37 13.36
C LYS A 114 14.42 -23.23 14.17
N ASP A 115 15.73 -23.22 14.31
CA ASP A 115 16.43 -22.20 15.10
C ASP A 115 16.58 -20.89 14.30
N LYS A 116 16.70 -20.97 12.97
CA LYS A 116 16.65 -19.78 12.11
C LYS A 116 15.38 -18.96 12.31
N LYS A 117 14.20 -19.62 12.38
CA LYS A 117 12.92 -18.93 12.61
C LYS A 117 12.84 -18.26 13.98
N LYS A 118 13.50 -18.82 15.01
CA LYS A 118 13.57 -18.18 16.35
C LYS A 118 14.45 -16.95 16.29
N ILE A 119 15.63 -17.05 15.67
CA ILE A 119 16.57 -15.95 15.50
C ILE A 119 15.88 -14.79 14.75
N VAL A 120 15.16 -15.10 13.64
CA VAL A 120 14.40 -14.08 12.89
C VAL A 120 13.42 -13.33 13.80
N LYS A 121 12.64 -14.07 14.60
CA LYS A 121 11.69 -13.43 15.54
C LYS A 121 12.38 -12.55 16.56
N GLU A 122 13.51 -12.99 17.10
CA GLU A 122 14.30 -12.19 18.05
C GLU A 122 14.87 -10.94 17.41
N VAL A 123 15.42 -11.05 16.19
CA VAL A 123 15.98 -9.94 15.43
C VAL A 123 14.88 -8.92 15.08
N ILE A 124 13.71 -9.38 14.63
CA ILE A 124 12.55 -8.51 14.36
C ILE A 124 12.13 -7.77 15.63
N ASN A 125 12.03 -8.47 16.76
CA ASN A 125 11.65 -7.88 18.06
C ASN A 125 12.68 -6.87 18.56
N GLN A 126 13.97 -7.12 18.36
CA GLN A 126 15.06 -6.24 18.79
C GLN A 126 15.19 -4.96 17.94
N ASN A 127 14.88 -5.05 16.64
CA ASN A 127 14.95 -3.91 15.73
C ASN A 127 13.72 -2.98 15.82
N GLY A 128 12.83 -3.22 16.80
CA GLY A 128 11.61 -2.44 17.01
C GLY A 128 10.49 -2.81 16.04
N ASN A 129 9.26 -2.41 16.41
CA ASN A 129 8.06 -2.70 15.63
C ASN A 129 7.84 -1.75 14.44
N SER A 130 8.81 -0.91 14.09
CA SER A 130 8.69 -0.01 12.93
C SER A 130 9.06 -0.75 11.64
N PRO A 131 8.10 -1.00 10.74
CA PRO A 131 8.36 -1.63 9.44
C PRO A 131 9.43 -0.87 8.64
N LEU A 132 9.45 0.45 8.73
CA LEU A 132 10.36 1.32 7.99
C LEU A 132 11.82 1.16 8.45
N LEU A 133 12.06 1.02 9.76
CA LEU A 133 13.40 0.76 10.28
C LEU A 133 13.90 -0.62 9.92
N GLN A 134 13.02 -1.62 9.95
CA GLN A 134 13.33 -2.98 9.55
C GLN A 134 13.77 -3.05 8.09
N THR A 135 13.06 -2.36 7.20
CA THR A 135 13.40 -2.33 5.77
C THR A 135 14.69 -1.60 5.48
N ARG A 136 15.00 -0.52 6.20
CA ARG A 136 16.30 0.16 6.12
C ARG A 136 17.45 -0.78 6.48
N PHE A 137 17.30 -1.54 7.58
CA PHE A 137 18.29 -2.52 8.00
C PHE A 137 18.51 -3.61 6.92
N LEU A 138 17.42 -4.14 6.37
CA LEU A 138 17.46 -5.15 5.31
C LEU A 138 18.13 -4.62 4.04
N ARG A 139 17.77 -3.41 3.59
CA ARG A 139 18.37 -2.76 2.42
C ARG A 139 19.87 -2.60 2.56
N ASN A 140 20.34 -2.15 3.72
CA ASN A 140 21.76 -2.02 4.00
C ASN A 140 22.49 -3.37 4.02
N GLY A 141 21.81 -4.44 4.45
CA GLY A 141 22.39 -5.81 4.49
C GLY A 141 22.52 -6.49 3.14
N PHE A 142 21.71 -6.12 2.16
CA PHE A 142 21.70 -6.71 0.81
C PHE A 142 22.32 -5.82 -0.26
N GLU A 143 22.38 -4.51 -0.02
CA GLU A 143 22.94 -3.55 -0.98
C GLU A 143 22.29 -3.65 -2.38
N ASN A 144 23.09 -4.01 -3.40
CA ASN A 144 22.64 -4.08 -4.79
C ASN A 144 21.68 -5.24 -5.09
N ASP A 145 21.71 -6.29 -4.26
CA ASP A 145 20.89 -7.50 -4.47
C ASP A 145 19.46 -7.33 -3.89
N PHE A 146 19.21 -6.23 -3.17
CA PHE A 146 17.98 -6.02 -2.42
C PHE A 146 16.71 -6.07 -3.29
N GLU A 147 16.67 -5.34 -4.40
CA GLU A 147 15.48 -5.25 -5.25
C GLU A 147 15.17 -6.58 -5.96
N GLU A 148 16.21 -7.33 -6.36
CA GLU A 148 16.04 -8.65 -6.97
C GLU A 148 15.48 -9.65 -5.97
N LEU A 149 16.01 -9.65 -4.76
CA LEU A 149 15.52 -10.50 -3.68
C LEU A 149 14.08 -10.16 -3.27
N VAL A 150 13.74 -8.88 -3.18
CA VAL A 150 12.37 -8.44 -2.92
C VAL A 150 11.42 -8.98 -4.00
N ARG A 151 11.79 -8.87 -5.28
CA ARG A 151 11.01 -9.40 -6.40
C ARG A 151 10.82 -10.91 -6.30
N ASP A 152 11.88 -11.66 -6.06
CA ASP A 152 11.83 -13.12 -5.95
C ASP A 152 10.90 -13.57 -4.82
N ILE A 153 10.94 -12.90 -3.67
CA ILE A 153 10.08 -13.22 -2.53
C ILE A 153 8.64 -12.80 -2.83
N LEU A 154 8.44 -11.61 -3.42
CA LEU A 154 7.13 -11.06 -3.73
C LEU A 154 6.31 -12.03 -4.60
N TYR A 155 6.93 -12.59 -5.62
CA TYR A 155 6.27 -13.47 -6.59
C TYR A 155 6.41 -14.97 -6.30
N LYS A 156 7.12 -15.38 -5.26
CA LYS A 156 7.44 -16.79 -4.94
C LYS A 156 6.24 -17.74 -4.97
N SER A 157 5.08 -17.27 -4.54
CA SER A 157 3.85 -18.07 -4.49
C SER A 157 2.72 -17.44 -5.31
N ALA A 158 3.00 -16.37 -6.02
CA ALA A 158 2.01 -15.60 -6.75
C ALA A 158 1.39 -16.41 -7.89
N VAL A 159 0.11 -16.15 -8.14
CA VAL A 159 -0.61 -16.55 -9.35
C VAL A 159 -0.98 -15.30 -10.13
N ASP A 160 -1.08 -15.42 -11.45
CA ASP A 160 -1.21 -14.26 -12.33
C ASP A 160 -2.55 -13.53 -12.22
N THR A 161 -3.55 -14.12 -11.56
CA THR A 161 -4.87 -13.50 -11.42
C THR A 161 -5.61 -14.01 -10.19
N SER A 162 -6.69 -13.31 -9.84
CA SER A 162 -7.69 -13.68 -8.84
C SER A 162 -9.05 -13.13 -9.29
N ASP A 163 -10.13 -13.57 -8.65
CA ASP A 163 -11.48 -13.09 -8.97
C ASP A 163 -11.55 -11.55 -8.89
N LEU A 164 -10.98 -10.96 -7.84
CA LEU A 164 -10.97 -9.51 -7.67
C LEU A 164 -10.18 -8.79 -8.78
N LEU A 165 -9.02 -9.32 -9.16
CA LEU A 165 -8.21 -8.73 -10.25
C LEU A 165 -8.92 -8.87 -11.60
N GLU A 166 -9.65 -9.96 -11.82
CA GLU A 166 -10.48 -10.13 -13.02
C GLU A 166 -11.58 -9.07 -13.09
N GLU A 167 -12.31 -8.86 -11.99
CA GLU A 167 -13.37 -7.84 -11.91
C GLU A 167 -12.81 -6.42 -12.09
N ILE A 168 -11.64 -6.11 -11.48
CA ILE A 168 -10.94 -4.84 -11.73
C ILE A 168 -10.61 -4.68 -13.21
N GLY A 169 -10.07 -5.73 -13.83
CA GLY A 169 -9.77 -5.73 -15.26
C GLY A 169 -11.02 -5.52 -16.12
N GLN A 170 -12.14 -6.14 -15.78
CA GLN A 170 -13.41 -5.97 -16.49
C GLN A 170 -13.93 -4.53 -16.44
N LEU A 171 -13.79 -3.85 -15.29
CA LEU A 171 -14.13 -2.43 -15.16
C LEU A 171 -13.31 -1.53 -16.08
N CYS A 172 -12.09 -1.96 -16.42
CA CYS A 172 -11.18 -1.20 -17.28
C CYS A 172 -11.40 -1.43 -18.78
N ILE A 173 -12.31 -2.30 -19.19
CA ILE A 173 -12.59 -2.53 -20.61
C ILE A 173 -13.37 -1.34 -21.17
N PRO A 174 -12.83 -0.61 -22.19
CA PRO A 174 -13.53 0.50 -22.80
C PRO A 174 -14.85 0.05 -23.44
N ASN A 175 -15.92 0.82 -23.25
CA ASN A 175 -17.24 0.50 -23.83
C ASN A 175 -17.72 1.61 -24.75
N ARG A 176 -17.89 1.33 -26.05
CA ARG A 176 -18.48 2.21 -27.05
C ARG A 176 -17.90 3.63 -27.07
N GLY A 177 -16.57 3.75 -26.98
CA GLY A 177 -15.86 5.03 -26.99
C GLY A 177 -15.78 5.74 -25.65
N LYS A 178 -16.21 5.07 -24.58
CA LYS A 178 -16.05 5.51 -23.18
C LYS A 178 -14.94 4.71 -22.49
N LEU A 179 -14.14 5.37 -21.67
CA LEU A 179 -13.06 4.73 -20.91
C LEU A 179 -13.57 3.99 -19.69
N GLY A 180 -14.66 4.47 -19.08
CA GLY A 180 -15.20 3.98 -17.81
C GLY A 180 -14.25 4.29 -16.63
N VAL A 181 -13.09 3.65 -16.60
CA VAL A 181 -12.00 3.95 -15.66
C VAL A 181 -10.99 4.85 -16.34
N ARG A 182 -10.72 6.01 -15.76
CA ARG A 182 -9.84 7.05 -16.30
C ARG A 182 -8.37 6.80 -16.03
N ALA A 183 -8.06 6.26 -14.85
CA ALA A 183 -6.69 5.94 -14.43
C ALA A 183 -6.73 4.93 -13.26
N ILE A 184 -5.59 4.31 -13.03
CA ILE A 184 -5.34 3.46 -11.86
C ILE A 184 -4.17 4.06 -11.09
N ILE A 185 -4.37 4.39 -9.82
CA ILE A 185 -3.31 4.73 -8.86
C ILE A 185 -3.01 3.46 -8.08
N ASN A 186 -1.83 2.90 -8.29
CA ASN A 186 -1.44 1.62 -7.71
C ASN A 186 -0.34 1.82 -6.66
N TYR A 187 -0.62 1.40 -5.42
CA TYR A 187 0.33 1.41 -4.31
C TYR A 187 1.11 0.10 -4.22
N ASN A 188 0.70 -0.93 -4.99
CA ASN A 188 1.39 -2.20 -5.03
C ASN A 188 2.63 -2.15 -5.92
N PHE A 189 3.63 -2.94 -5.57
CA PHE A 189 4.85 -3.07 -6.37
C PHE A 189 4.68 -4.02 -7.55
N ASP A 190 3.69 -4.93 -7.49
CA ASP A 190 3.49 -6.00 -8.47
C ASP A 190 2.87 -5.51 -9.78
N ASP A 191 3.00 -6.35 -10.84
CA ASP A 191 2.47 -6.13 -12.18
C ASP A 191 1.21 -6.97 -12.49
N LEU A 192 0.47 -7.40 -11.47
CA LEU A 192 -0.70 -8.27 -11.69
C LEU A 192 -1.85 -7.56 -12.39
N VAL A 193 -2.02 -6.26 -12.17
CA VAL A 193 -3.00 -5.43 -12.89
C VAL A 193 -2.67 -5.42 -14.37
N GLU A 194 -1.42 -5.17 -14.73
CA GLU A 194 -0.91 -5.16 -16.08
C GLU A 194 -1.12 -6.50 -16.78
N LYS A 195 -0.81 -7.59 -16.11
CA LYS A 195 -1.02 -8.96 -16.64
C LYS A 195 -2.48 -9.22 -16.95
N ASN A 196 -3.39 -8.80 -16.07
CA ASN A 196 -4.82 -8.95 -16.28
C ASN A 196 -5.33 -8.08 -17.43
N LEU A 197 -4.92 -6.82 -17.51
CA LEU A 197 -5.27 -5.93 -18.61
C LEU A 197 -4.74 -6.43 -19.96
N LYS A 198 -3.51 -6.94 -19.99
CA LYS A 198 -2.92 -7.56 -21.18
C LYS A 198 -3.74 -8.78 -21.65
N ARG A 199 -4.18 -9.63 -20.73
CA ARG A 199 -5.06 -10.78 -21.00
C ARG A 199 -6.40 -10.33 -21.61
N LEU A 200 -6.97 -9.24 -21.10
CA LEU A 200 -8.21 -8.64 -21.59
C LEU A 200 -8.03 -7.77 -22.84
N ARG A 201 -6.81 -7.60 -23.32
CA ARG A 201 -6.43 -6.76 -24.49
C ARG A 201 -6.80 -5.29 -24.29
N VAL A 202 -6.80 -4.82 -23.05
CA VAL A 202 -6.92 -3.39 -22.72
C VAL A 202 -5.55 -2.75 -22.94
N LYS A 203 -5.50 -1.64 -23.67
CA LYS A 203 -4.29 -0.86 -23.82
C LYS A 203 -4.00 -0.10 -22.54
N TYR A 204 -2.78 -0.17 -22.06
CA TYR A 204 -2.36 0.52 -20.84
C TYR A 204 -0.92 1.00 -20.95
N HIS A 205 -0.58 1.96 -20.12
CA HIS A 205 0.78 2.45 -19.92
C HIS A 205 1.11 2.47 -18.43
N SER A 206 2.17 1.75 -18.01
CA SER A 206 2.64 1.74 -16.62
C SER A 206 3.56 2.92 -16.38
N ILE A 207 3.22 3.75 -15.40
CA ILE A 207 3.91 5.00 -15.06
C ILE A 207 4.53 4.80 -13.68
N TYR A 208 5.86 4.78 -13.63
CA TYR A 208 6.66 4.54 -12.42
C TYR A 208 7.85 5.50 -12.29
N GLY A 209 7.83 6.58 -13.05
CA GLY A 209 8.87 7.60 -13.01
C GLY A 209 8.42 8.91 -13.67
N GLU A 210 9.16 9.96 -13.36
CA GLU A 210 8.91 11.28 -13.91
C GLU A 210 9.06 11.31 -15.43
N GLY A 211 8.16 12.06 -16.10
CA GLY A 211 8.16 12.24 -17.54
C GLY A 211 7.53 11.09 -18.34
N MET A 212 6.99 10.06 -17.68
CA MET A 212 6.20 9.01 -18.31
C MET A 212 4.74 9.47 -18.43
N ILE A 213 4.19 9.42 -19.63
CA ILE A 213 2.83 9.90 -19.94
C ILE A 213 2.16 8.84 -20.81
N PRO A 214 0.92 8.42 -20.50
CA PRO A 214 0.18 7.48 -21.33
C PRO A 214 -0.29 8.17 -22.62
N ASP A 215 -0.43 7.43 -23.69
CA ASP A 215 -1.10 7.90 -24.90
C ASP A 215 -2.60 8.10 -24.64
N THR A 216 -3.27 8.83 -25.53
CA THR A 216 -4.69 9.20 -25.35
C THR A 216 -5.66 8.02 -25.36
N ASP A 217 -5.24 6.87 -25.92
CA ASP A 217 -6.01 5.63 -26.00
C ASP A 217 -5.51 4.55 -25.03
N GLU A 218 -4.60 4.92 -24.11
CA GLU A 218 -4.05 4.04 -23.09
C GLU A 218 -4.58 4.38 -21.69
N LEU A 219 -4.84 3.35 -20.90
CA LEU A 219 -5.14 3.49 -19.49
C LEU A 219 -3.85 3.69 -18.71
N GLY A 220 -3.67 4.83 -18.06
CA GLY A 220 -2.51 5.08 -17.20
C GLY A 220 -2.60 4.30 -15.88
N ILE A 221 -1.53 3.53 -15.57
CA ILE A 221 -1.35 2.84 -14.29
C ILE A 221 -0.17 3.50 -13.58
N TYR A 222 -0.45 4.23 -12.51
CA TYR A 222 0.53 5.04 -11.78
C TYR A 222 1.04 4.29 -10.55
N HIS A 223 2.25 3.74 -10.60
CA HIS A 223 2.90 3.07 -9.47
C HIS A 223 3.56 4.07 -8.52
N VAL A 224 2.76 4.65 -7.64
CA VAL A 224 3.17 5.79 -6.80
C VAL A 224 4.14 5.41 -5.68
N HIS A 225 4.20 4.15 -5.30
CA HIS A 225 5.16 3.62 -4.32
C HIS A 225 6.34 2.86 -4.94
N GLY A 226 6.40 2.80 -6.27
CA GLY A 226 7.42 2.08 -7.01
C GLY A 226 6.88 0.84 -7.70
N PHE A 227 7.70 0.28 -8.58
CA PHE A 227 7.29 -0.79 -9.47
C PHE A 227 8.37 -1.88 -9.55
N LEU A 228 8.02 -3.11 -9.21
CA LEU A 228 8.84 -4.31 -9.29
C LEU A 228 8.10 -5.38 -10.09
N PRO A 229 8.07 -5.29 -11.42
CA PRO A 229 7.41 -6.30 -12.24
C PRO A 229 8.11 -7.64 -12.14
N GLN A 230 7.36 -8.73 -12.32
CA GLN A 230 7.90 -10.08 -12.28
C GLN A 230 8.97 -10.28 -13.36
N GLU A 231 8.67 -9.85 -14.59
CA GLU A 231 9.56 -9.92 -15.75
C GLU A 231 10.05 -8.51 -16.10
N LYS A 232 11.20 -8.14 -15.53
CA LYS A 232 11.79 -6.80 -15.72
C LYS A 232 12.11 -6.46 -17.17
N GLU A 233 12.34 -7.49 -18.01
CA GLU A 233 12.69 -7.36 -19.42
C GLU A 233 11.54 -6.76 -20.26
N ASN A 234 10.31 -6.85 -19.76
CA ASN A 234 9.13 -6.29 -20.43
C ASN A 234 8.97 -4.78 -20.24
N TYR A 235 9.81 -4.15 -19.41
CA TYR A 235 9.69 -2.75 -19.02
C TYR A 235 11.01 -2.01 -19.19
N GLU A 236 10.94 -0.80 -19.71
CA GLU A 236 12.11 0.04 -19.94
C GLU A 236 12.33 1.00 -18.76
N ASN A 237 13.60 1.34 -18.50
CA ASN A 237 13.98 2.37 -17.53
C ASN A 237 13.46 2.15 -16.09
N LEU A 238 13.37 0.90 -15.63
CA LEU A 238 12.96 0.57 -14.26
C LEU A 238 13.80 1.26 -13.18
N THR A 239 15.02 1.70 -13.49
CA THR A 239 15.87 2.49 -12.60
C THR A 239 15.27 3.85 -12.23
N LYS A 240 14.26 4.34 -12.98
CA LYS A 240 13.49 5.55 -12.62
C LYS A 240 12.46 5.28 -11.52
N SER A 241 12.11 4.02 -11.28
CA SER A 241 11.15 3.65 -10.25
C SER A 241 11.76 3.86 -8.88
N LEU A 242 11.23 4.81 -8.12
CA LEU A 242 11.58 4.98 -6.72
C LEU A 242 10.82 3.97 -5.89
N LEU A 243 11.52 2.95 -5.38
CA LEU A 243 10.90 1.98 -4.50
C LEU A 243 10.70 2.59 -3.10
N VAL A 244 9.45 2.89 -2.75
CA VAL A 244 9.06 3.42 -1.43
C VAL A 244 8.89 2.24 -0.47
N PHE A 245 10.04 1.71 -0.04
CA PHE A 245 10.08 0.51 0.79
C PHE A 245 10.67 0.78 2.18
N SER A 246 11.48 1.81 2.32
CA SER A 246 12.15 2.20 3.57
C SER A 246 11.81 3.63 3.97
N GLU A 247 12.19 4.00 5.19
CA GLU A 247 12.02 5.34 5.73
C GLU A 247 12.56 6.43 4.78
N GLU A 248 13.69 6.17 4.12
CA GLU A 248 14.26 7.11 3.16
C GLU A 248 13.35 7.32 1.94
N GLY A 249 12.68 6.26 1.45
CA GLY A 249 11.71 6.37 0.36
C GLY A 249 10.52 7.25 0.75
N TYR A 250 9.95 7.03 1.93
CA TYR A 250 8.87 7.85 2.47
C TYR A 250 9.30 9.27 2.74
N HIS A 251 10.47 9.48 3.37
CA HIS A 251 11.01 10.83 3.59
C HIS A 251 11.18 11.60 2.28
N LYS A 252 11.64 10.93 1.22
CA LYS A 252 11.77 11.59 -0.09
C LYS A 252 10.41 12.03 -0.63
N LEU A 253 9.38 11.19 -0.56
CA LEU A 253 8.02 11.58 -0.95
C LEU A 253 7.47 12.73 -0.11
N MET A 254 7.70 12.72 1.21
CA MET A 254 7.23 13.78 2.12
C MET A 254 7.98 15.11 1.93
N LEU A 255 9.30 15.06 1.70
CA LEU A 255 10.12 16.25 1.52
C LEU A 255 9.96 16.86 0.12
N GLU A 256 9.51 16.10 -0.85
CA GLU A 256 9.25 16.53 -2.22
C GLU A 256 7.74 16.50 -2.53
N PRO A 257 6.93 17.39 -1.93
CA PRO A 257 5.46 17.35 -2.10
C PRO A 257 5.01 17.55 -3.55
N TYR A 258 5.88 18.13 -4.38
CA TYR A 258 5.64 18.35 -5.81
C TYR A 258 6.24 17.26 -6.70
N ASN A 259 6.61 16.10 -6.16
CA ASN A 259 7.03 15.00 -7.01
C ASN A 259 5.86 14.48 -7.87
N TRP A 260 6.19 13.84 -8.97
CA TRP A 260 5.21 13.36 -9.96
C TRP A 260 4.13 12.46 -9.36
N ALA A 261 4.49 11.59 -8.38
CA ALA A 261 3.56 10.65 -7.76
C ALA A 261 2.51 11.38 -6.92
N ASN A 262 2.93 12.34 -6.07
CA ASN A 262 2.04 13.15 -5.25
C ASN A 262 1.13 14.03 -6.10
N ILE A 263 1.69 14.70 -7.12
CA ILE A 263 0.91 15.55 -8.03
C ILE A 263 -0.14 14.71 -8.78
N SER A 264 0.22 13.54 -9.27
CA SER A 264 -0.72 12.65 -9.98
C SER A 264 -1.87 12.22 -9.08
N GLN A 265 -1.58 11.78 -7.86
CA GLN A 265 -2.60 11.40 -6.87
C GLN A 265 -3.54 12.57 -6.58
N LEU A 266 -3.01 13.73 -6.21
CA LEU A 266 -3.80 14.93 -5.90
C LEU A 266 -4.64 15.38 -7.08
N ASN A 267 -4.09 15.39 -8.29
CA ASN A 267 -4.84 15.76 -9.49
C ASN A 267 -6.06 14.86 -9.71
N TYR A 268 -5.88 13.55 -9.57
CA TYR A 268 -6.99 12.61 -9.73
C TYR A 268 -8.00 12.69 -8.57
N MET A 269 -7.54 12.89 -7.33
CA MET A 269 -8.41 13.05 -6.16
C MET A 269 -9.30 14.30 -6.24
N ILE A 270 -8.78 15.40 -6.78
CA ILE A 270 -9.51 16.66 -6.87
C ILE A 270 -10.56 16.61 -8.01
N ASN A 271 -10.24 15.96 -9.12
CA ASN A 271 -11.01 16.05 -10.36
C ASN A 271 -11.94 14.86 -10.62
N ASN A 272 -11.82 13.76 -9.87
CA ASN A 272 -12.51 12.51 -10.19
C ASN A 272 -13.18 11.87 -8.96
N THR A 273 -14.03 10.91 -9.22
CA THR A 273 -14.55 10.00 -8.19
C THR A 273 -13.54 8.89 -7.95
N CYS A 274 -12.98 8.85 -6.75
CA CYS A 274 -11.98 7.87 -6.35
C CYS A 274 -12.65 6.61 -5.78
N PHE A 275 -12.30 5.46 -6.32
CA PHE A 275 -12.75 4.17 -5.82
C PHE A 275 -11.57 3.40 -5.24
N PHE A 276 -11.55 3.28 -3.91
CA PHE A 276 -10.48 2.66 -3.15
C PHE A 276 -10.72 1.17 -2.98
N ILE A 277 -9.77 0.33 -3.39
CA ILE A 277 -9.87 -1.14 -3.34
C ILE A 277 -8.62 -1.69 -2.67
N GLY A 278 -8.80 -2.46 -1.58
CA GLY A 278 -7.71 -3.16 -0.91
C GLY A 278 -6.70 -2.28 -0.19
N LEU A 279 -7.01 -1.00 0.06
CA LEU A 279 -6.18 -0.10 0.85
C LEU A 279 -6.52 -0.20 2.34
N SER A 280 -5.50 -0.32 3.19
CA SER A 280 -5.66 -0.33 4.65
C SER A 280 -5.92 1.04 5.25
N MET A 281 -5.63 2.12 4.50
CA MET A 281 -5.63 3.51 4.97
C MET A 281 -4.69 3.76 6.17
N THR A 282 -3.67 2.92 6.33
CA THR A 282 -2.65 3.05 7.39
C THR A 282 -1.33 3.59 6.86
N ASP A 283 -1.22 3.79 5.56
CA ASP A 283 -0.05 4.38 4.92
C ASP A 283 0.09 5.85 5.34
N PRO A 284 1.30 6.32 5.69
CA PRO A 284 1.51 7.71 6.12
C PRO A 284 1.43 8.74 4.99
N ASN A 285 1.36 8.32 3.72
CA ASN A 285 1.19 9.22 2.55
C ASN A 285 -0.26 9.47 2.20
#